data_25ecce92e5718712ead0334f9d6418d3
#
_entry.id   25ecce92e5718712ead0334f9d6418d3
#
_cell.length_a   1.000
_cell.length_b   1.000
_cell.length_c   1.000
_cell.angle_alpha   90.00
_cell.angle_beta   90.00
_cell.angle_gamma   90.00
#
_symmetry.space_group_name_H-M   'P 1'
#
loop_
_entity.id
_entity.type
_entity.pdbx_description
1 polymer ?
#
loop_
_entity_poly.entity_id
_entity_poly.type
_entity_poly.pdbx_seq_one_letter_code
_entity_poly.pdbx_strand_id
1 'polypeptide(L)'
;MIPVFASDILKVGADGFGLLNAASDIGSMMIIVTLSFIPLRKNQGKILIGVVAGFGLCIIGFGLSKLYWLSFLFLMLSGIFDGISVVIRGTIVQLKTPDHIRGRVMSANSIFIMSSNEMGQFESGVAAKLLGVVRSVVFGGTMTVLIALFVGKFVPKLRKMEY
;
A
#
# COMPACT_ATOMS: atom_id res chain seq x y z
N MET A 1 0.43 8.02 -10.86
CA MET A 1 -0.11 7.04 -11.85
C MET A 1 -1.61 7.13 -12.03
N ILE A 2 -2.42 7.24 -10.99
CA ILE A 2 -3.89 7.31 -11.05
C ILE A 2 -4.40 8.41 -12.00
N PRO A 3 -3.86 9.65 -12.04
CA PRO A 3 -4.34 10.68 -12.95
C PRO A 3 -4.27 10.27 -14.43
N VAL A 4 -3.14 9.73 -14.85
CA VAL A 4 -2.92 9.32 -16.25
C VAL A 4 -3.76 8.09 -16.60
N PHE A 5 -3.93 7.17 -15.65
CA PHE A 5 -4.81 6.00 -15.83
C PHE A 5 -6.29 6.39 -15.97
N ALA A 6 -6.74 7.37 -15.17
CA ALA A 6 -8.11 7.88 -15.21
C ALA A 6 -8.43 8.58 -16.55
N SER A 7 -7.50 9.39 -17.07
CA SER A 7 -7.69 10.11 -18.34
C SER A 7 -7.57 9.21 -19.56
N ASP A 8 -6.54 8.37 -19.61
CA ASP A 8 -6.16 7.66 -20.84
C ASP A 8 -6.87 6.30 -20.98
N ILE A 9 -7.10 5.62 -19.85
CA ILE A 9 -7.67 4.25 -19.85
C ILE A 9 -9.17 4.27 -19.53
N LEU A 10 -9.56 4.94 -18.45
CA LEU A 10 -10.94 4.96 -18.00
C LEU A 10 -11.77 6.08 -18.65
N LYS A 11 -11.11 7.06 -19.29
CA LYS A 11 -11.72 8.20 -19.96
C LYS A 11 -12.72 8.96 -19.08
N VAL A 12 -12.41 9.07 -17.78
CA VAL A 12 -13.23 9.79 -16.81
C VAL A 12 -12.66 11.18 -16.57
N GLY A 13 -13.55 12.15 -16.33
CA GLY A 13 -13.17 13.53 -16.03
C GLY A 13 -12.56 13.71 -14.64
N ALA A 14 -12.35 14.98 -14.25
CA ALA A 14 -11.75 15.34 -12.96
C ALA A 14 -12.50 14.73 -11.75
N ASP A 15 -13.82 14.66 -11.81
CA ASP A 15 -14.66 14.08 -10.75
C ASP A 15 -14.41 12.58 -10.60
N GLY A 16 -14.31 11.86 -11.71
CA GLY A 16 -14.00 10.42 -11.70
C GLY A 16 -12.61 10.13 -11.17
N PHE A 17 -11.63 10.96 -11.52
CA PHE A 17 -10.29 10.89 -10.95
C PHE A 17 -10.29 11.14 -9.43
N GLY A 18 -11.01 12.17 -8.97
CA GLY A 18 -11.14 12.51 -7.55
C GLY A 18 -11.70 11.34 -6.73
N LEU A 19 -12.75 10.69 -7.24
CA LEU A 19 -13.36 9.52 -6.60
C LEU A 19 -12.42 8.30 -6.57
N LEU A 20 -11.67 8.05 -7.65
CA LEU A 20 -10.68 6.96 -7.68
C LEU A 20 -9.56 7.19 -6.66
N ASN A 21 -9.09 8.42 -6.52
CA ASN A 21 -8.08 8.77 -5.54
C ASN A 21 -8.61 8.62 -4.12
N ALA A 22 -9.84 9.10 -3.87
CA ALA A 22 -10.52 8.96 -2.58
C ALA A 22 -10.82 7.49 -2.22
N ALA A 23 -10.98 6.59 -3.19
CA ALA A 23 -11.29 5.18 -2.93
C ALA A 23 -10.25 4.50 -2.04
N SER A 24 -8.96 4.73 -2.31
CA SER A 24 -7.86 4.19 -1.50
C SER A 24 -7.87 4.78 -0.08
N ASP A 25 -8.10 6.08 0.04
CA ASP A 25 -8.13 6.77 1.34
C ASP A 25 -9.34 6.32 2.17
N ILE A 26 -10.50 6.16 1.54
CA ILE A 26 -11.70 5.60 2.18
C ILE A 26 -11.44 4.19 2.69
N GLY A 27 -10.83 3.34 1.87
CA GLY A 27 -10.47 1.97 2.26
C GLY A 27 -9.53 1.94 3.47
N SER A 28 -8.47 2.74 3.46
CA SER A 28 -7.52 2.83 4.57
C SER A 28 -8.14 3.41 5.83
N MET A 29 -8.97 4.44 5.71
CA MET A 29 -9.68 5.03 6.85
C MET A 29 -10.64 4.02 7.50
N MET A 30 -11.44 3.31 6.71
CA MET A 30 -12.35 2.28 7.21
C MET A 30 -11.62 1.23 8.04
N ILE A 31 -10.51 0.71 7.53
CA ILE A 31 -9.79 -0.36 8.22
C ILE A 31 -9.05 0.15 9.46
N ILE A 32 -8.47 1.36 9.43
CA ILE A 32 -7.82 1.97 10.59
C ILE A 32 -8.82 2.17 11.73
N VAL A 33 -10.01 2.68 11.42
CA VAL A 33 -11.09 2.82 12.41
C VAL A 33 -11.48 1.44 12.96
N THR A 34 -11.66 0.44 12.09
CA THR A 34 -12.00 -0.92 12.51
C THR A 34 -10.94 -1.53 13.44
N LEU A 35 -9.66 -1.36 13.10
CA LEU A 35 -8.54 -1.86 13.91
C LEU A 35 -8.36 -1.12 15.23
N SER A 36 -8.89 0.09 15.36
CA SER A 36 -8.92 0.81 16.65
C SER A 36 -9.85 0.12 17.66
N PHE A 37 -10.91 -0.53 17.19
CA PHE A 37 -11.83 -1.30 18.03
C PHE A 37 -11.41 -2.76 18.18
N ILE A 38 -10.80 -3.36 17.16
CA ILE A 38 -10.42 -4.78 17.11
C ILE A 38 -8.91 -4.89 16.83
N PRO A 39 -8.06 -4.72 17.85
CA PRO A 39 -6.62 -4.72 17.65
C PRO A 39 -6.08 -6.10 17.23
N LEU A 40 -5.18 -6.11 16.27
CA LEU A 40 -4.48 -7.32 15.83
C LEU A 40 -3.41 -7.71 16.86
N ARG A 41 -3.70 -8.72 17.68
CA ARG A 41 -2.81 -9.15 18.79
C ARG A 41 -1.88 -10.30 18.42
N LYS A 42 -2.20 -11.10 17.40
CA LYS A 42 -1.44 -12.34 17.08
C LYS A 42 -0.99 -12.35 15.61
N ASN A 43 0.12 -13.03 15.35
CA ASN A 43 0.62 -13.32 14.01
C ASN A 43 0.85 -12.08 13.11
N GLN A 44 1.19 -10.95 13.69
CA GLN A 44 1.31 -9.67 12.97
C GLN A 44 2.28 -9.74 11.79
N GLY A 45 3.38 -10.48 11.91
CA GLY A 45 4.32 -10.66 10.82
C GLY A 45 3.75 -11.45 9.64
N LYS A 46 2.94 -12.49 9.88
CA LYS A 46 2.27 -13.25 8.81
C LYS A 46 1.19 -12.41 8.13
N ILE A 47 0.41 -11.67 8.94
CA ILE A 47 -0.62 -10.76 8.44
C ILE A 47 0.04 -9.68 7.56
N LEU A 48 1.14 -9.08 8.00
CA LEU A 48 1.87 -8.06 7.23
C LEU A 48 2.29 -8.57 5.85
N ILE A 49 2.89 -9.77 5.77
CA ILE A 49 3.29 -10.37 4.50
C ILE A 49 2.07 -10.63 3.59
N GLY A 50 1.00 -11.19 4.14
CA GLY A 50 -0.23 -11.46 3.40
C GLY A 50 -0.90 -10.19 2.88
N VAL A 51 -0.91 -9.15 3.69
CA VAL A 51 -1.47 -7.84 3.36
C VAL A 51 -0.67 -7.14 2.26
N VAL A 52 0.67 -7.18 2.31
CA VAL A 52 1.52 -6.62 1.24
C VAL A 52 1.34 -7.38 -0.06
N ALA A 53 1.23 -8.72 -0.02
CA ALA A 53 0.92 -9.51 -1.20
C ALA A 53 -0.48 -9.19 -1.76
N GLY A 54 -1.49 -9.07 -0.90
CA GLY A 54 -2.85 -8.66 -1.27
C GLY A 54 -2.89 -7.28 -1.90
N PHE A 55 -2.15 -6.32 -1.37
CA PHE A 55 -1.98 -5.00 -1.95
C PHE A 55 -1.43 -5.09 -3.39
N GLY A 56 -0.34 -5.84 -3.59
CA GLY A 56 0.25 -6.03 -4.91
C GLY A 56 -0.73 -6.66 -5.92
N LEU A 57 -1.53 -7.66 -5.50
CA LEU A 57 -2.57 -8.26 -6.33
C LEU A 57 -3.67 -7.26 -6.70
N CYS A 58 -4.11 -6.42 -5.77
CA CYS A 58 -5.09 -5.36 -6.04
C CYS A 58 -4.56 -4.35 -7.07
N ILE A 59 -3.27 -3.97 -6.97
CA ILE A 59 -2.63 -3.07 -7.94
C ILE A 59 -2.54 -3.71 -9.33
N ILE A 60 -2.24 -5.02 -9.43
CA ILE A 60 -2.28 -5.74 -10.70
C ILE A 60 -3.71 -5.75 -11.27
N GLY A 61 -4.70 -6.08 -10.44
CA GLY A 61 -6.10 -6.06 -10.84
C GLY A 61 -6.57 -4.69 -11.31
N PHE A 62 -6.17 -3.62 -10.60
CA PHE A 62 -6.41 -2.24 -11.03
C PHE A 62 -5.78 -1.95 -12.40
N GLY A 63 -4.51 -2.31 -12.60
CA GLY A 63 -3.80 -2.08 -13.86
C GLY A 63 -4.40 -2.80 -15.07
N LEU A 64 -5.04 -3.94 -14.86
CA LEU A 64 -5.72 -4.73 -15.91
C LEU A 64 -7.20 -4.35 -16.09
N SER A 65 -7.77 -3.61 -15.15
CA SER A 65 -9.18 -3.23 -15.18
C SER A 65 -9.44 -2.17 -16.24
N LYS A 66 -10.50 -2.37 -17.02
CA LYS A 66 -11.05 -1.39 -17.97
C LYS A 66 -12.40 -0.80 -17.51
N LEU A 67 -12.94 -1.30 -16.40
CA LEU A 67 -14.22 -0.87 -15.86
C LEU A 67 -13.97 0.05 -14.66
N TYR A 68 -14.61 1.21 -14.67
CA TYR A 68 -14.47 2.21 -13.61
C TYR A 68 -14.78 1.65 -12.22
N TRP A 69 -15.93 0.98 -12.05
CA TRP A 69 -16.34 0.39 -10.78
C TRP A 69 -15.39 -0.70 -10.27
N LEU A 70 -14.84 -1.48 -11.18
CA LEU A 70 -13.86 -2.52 -10.84
C LEU A 70 -12.54 -1.89 -10.41
N SER A 71 -12.10 -0.84 -11.09
CA SER A 71 -10.92 -0.04 -10.71
C SER A 71 -11.11 0.62 -9.34
N PHE A 72 -12.27 1.18 -9.08
CA PHE A 72 -12.65 1.75 -7.78
C PHE A 72 -12.56 0.69 -6.67
N LEU A 73 -13.11 -0.50 -6.90
CA LEU A 73 -13.09 -1.60 -5.93
C LEU A 73 -11.65 -2.06 -5.63
N PHE A 74 -10.82 -2.24 -6.66
CA PHE A 74 -9.42 -2.62 -6.46
C PHE A 74 -8.62 -1.56 -5.70
N LEU A 75 -8.84 -0.27 -5.98
CA LEU A 75 -8.20 0.82 -5.24
C LEU A 75 -8.67 0.86 -3.79
N MET A 76 -9.96 0.70 -3.53
CA MET A 76 -10.49 0.65 -2.17
C MET A 76 -9.90 -0.55 -1.38
N LEU A 77 -9.85 -1.74 -1.99
CA LEU A 77 -9.23 -2.92 -1.38
C LEU A 77 -7.73 -2.71 -1.14
N SER A 78 -7.02 -2.09 -2.08
CA SER A 78 -5.60 -1.76 -1.88
C SER A 78 -5.41 -0.81 -0.69
N GLY A 79 -6.29 0.18 -0.52
CA GLY A 79 -6.30 1.07 0.65
C GLY A 79 -6.52 0.32 1.96
N ILE A 80 -7.43 -0.67 2.00
CA ILE A 80 -7.63 -1.53 3.17
C ILE A 80 -6.34 -2.27 3.52
N PHE A 81 -5.70 -2.90 2.55
CA PHE A 81 -4.44 -3.61 2.77
C PHE A 81 -3.32 -2.68 3.22
N ASP A 82 -3.19 -1.51 2.60
CA ASP A 82 -2.19 -0.54 3.03
C ASP A 82 -2.44 -0.04 4.45
N GLY A 83 -3.68 0.28 4.81
CA GLY A 83 -4.08 0.69 6.15
C GLY A 83 -3.71 -0.33 7.23
N ILE A 84 -3.94 -1.62 6.99
CA ILE A 84 -3.50 -2.70 7.90
C ILE A 84 -1.98 -2.69 8.05
N SER A 85 -1.26 -2.58 6.93
CA SER A 85 0.20 -2.55 6.91
C SER A 85 0.76 -1.34 7.68
N VAL A 86 0.16 -0.16 7.52
CA VAL A 86 0.54 1.08 8.23
C VAL A 86 0.36 0.91 9.74
N VAL A 87 -0.79 0.38 10.19
CA VAL A 87 -1.06 0.15 11.61
C VAL A 87 -0.06 -0.83 12.21
N ILE A 88 0.19 -1.96 11.55
CA ILE A 88 1.14 -2.97 12.05
C ILE A 88 2.55 -2.38 12.14
N ARG A 89 3.04 -1.73 11.08
CA ARG A 89 4.38 -1.11 11.06
C ARG A 89 4.52 -0.03 12.12
N GLY A 90 3.53 0.85 12.25
CA GLY A 90 3.50 1.91 13.24
C GLY A 90 3.54 1.36 14.67
N THR A 91 2.75 0.33 14.97
CA THR A 91 2.71 -0.33 16.27
C THR A 91 4.07 -0.98 16.60
N ILE A 92 4.68 -1.68 15.65
CA ILE A 92 6.00 -2.30 15.82
C ILE A 92 7.05 -1.25 16.20
N VAL A 93 7.12 -0.15 15.47
CA VAL A 93 8.08 0.93 15.73
C VAL A 93 7.85 1.53 17.12
N GLN A 94 6.59 1.78 17.50
CA GLN A 94 6.27 2.36 18.82
C GLN A 94 6.63 1.42 19.96
N LEU A 95 6.28 0.13 19.87
CA LEU A 95 6.55 -0.85 20.93
C LEU A 95 8.03 -1.20 21.09
N LYS A 96 8.79 -1.15 19.99
CA LYS A 96 10.23 -1.47 20.00
C LYS A 96 11.10 -0.27 20.40
N THR A 97 10.56 0.93 20.44
CA THR A 97 11.31 2.16 20.71
C THR A 97 11.16 2.57 22.18
N PRO A 98 12.26 2.71 22.94
CA PRO A 98 12.25 3.24 24.30
C PRO A 98 11.62 4.64 24.36
N ASP A 99 10.90 4.94 25.44
CA ASP A 99 10.11 6.18 25.58
C ASP A 99 10.94 7.45 25.39
N HIS A 100 12.18 7.48 25.93
CA HIS A 100 13.04 8.65 25.91
C HIS A 100 13.54 9.08 24.51
N ILE A 101 13.49 8.17 23.51
CA ILE A 101 13.90 8.48 22.12
C ILE A 101 12.75 8.33 21.11
N ARG A 102 11.54 7.92 21.57
CA ARG A 102 10.40 7.63 20.70
C ARG A 102 10.09 8.75 19.71
N GLY A 103 10.08 10.00 20.17
CA GLY A 103 9.82 11.16 19.31
C GLY A 103 10.84 11.28 18.17
N ARG A 104 12.14 11.10 18.47
CA ARG A 104 13.21 11.17 17.47
C ARG A 104 13.11 10.06 16.45
N VAL A 105 12.84 8.82 16.90
CA VAL A 105 12.68 7.66 16.00
C VAL A 105 11.46 7.83 15.12
N MET A 106 10.33 8.30 15.66
CA MET A 106 9.12 8.55 14.87
C MET A 106 9.33 9.64 13.82
N SER A 107 10.01 10.72 14.15
CA SER A 107 10.34 11.79 13.18
C SER A 107 11.25 11.28 12.08
N ALA A 108 12.30 10.53 12.40
CA ALA A 108 13.17 9.91 11.39
C ALA A 108 12.39 8.93 10.50
N ASN A 109 11.55 8.07 11.09
CA ASN A 109 10.71 7.15 10.35
C ASN A 109 9.75 7.85 9.37
N SER A 110 9.15 8.98 9.81
CA SER A 110 8.28 9.78 8.93
C SER A 110 9.04 10.38 7.75
N ILE A 111 10.26 10.87 7.95
CA ILE A 111 11.11 11.38 6.86
C ILE A 111 11.40 10.27 5.85
N PHE A 112 11.79 9.08 6.32
CA PHE A 112 12.06 7.94 5.43
C PHE A 112 10.80 7.52 4.64
N ILE A 113 9.64 7.47 5.28
CA ILE A 113 8.37 7.13 4.60
C ILE A 113 8.03 8.17 3.53
N MET A 114 8.09 9.47 3.88
CA MET A 114 7.79 10.54 2.93
C MET A 114 8.75 10.53 1.75
N SER A 115 10.06 10.45 2.00
CA SER A 115 11.07 10.38 0.94
C SER A 115 10.88 9.16 0.04
N SER A 116 10.56 8.00 0.60
CA SER A 116 10.30 6.78 -0.17
C SER A 116 9.05 6.92 -1.04
N ASN A 117 8.00 7.59 -0.54
CA ASN A 117 6.79 7.83 -1.31
C ASN A 117 7.06 8.77 -2.50
N GLU A 118 7.81 9.85 -2.30
CA GLU A 118 8.17 10.79 -3.36
C GLU A 118 9.05 10.11 -4.42
N MET A 119 10.06 9.35 -4.00
CA MET A 119 10.89 8.57 -4.92
C MET A 119 10.08 7.53 -5.70
N GLY A 120 9.16 6.84 -5.03
CA GLY A 120 8.27 5.87 -5.68
C GLY A 120 7.32 6.52 -6.70
N GLN A 121 6.82 7.73 -6.42
CA GLN A 121 6.02 8.49 -7.37
C GLN A 121 6.84 8.91 -8.59
N PHE A 122 8.07 9.38 -8.39
CA PHE A 122 8.98 9.75 -9.46
C PHE A 122 9.33 8.53 -10.34
N GLU A 123 9.77 7.43 -9.74
CA GLU A 123 10.06 6.16 -10.43
C GLU A 123 8.85 5.67 -11.24
N SER A 124 7.67 5.70 -10.61
CA SER A 124 6.42 5.34 -11.26
C SER A 124 6.11 6.23 -12.46
N GLY A 125 6.38 7.54 -12.37
CA GLY A 125 6.20 8.48 -13.48
C GLY A 125 7.13 8.18 -14.66
N VAL A 126 8.40 7.91 -14.38
CA VAL A 126 9.40 7.53 -15.40
C VAL A 126 9.02 6.18 -16.04
N ALA A 127 8.68 5.19 -15.24
CA ALA A 127 8.25 3.88 -15.72
C ALA A 127 7.00 3.97 -16.62
N ALA A 128 6.04 4.83 -16.27
CA ALA A 128 4.85 5.05 -17.10
C ALA A 128 5.19 5.65 -18.45
N LYS A 129 6.15 6.58 -18.49
CA LYS A 129 6.62 7.21 -19.74
C LYS A 129 7.33 6.21 -20.65
N LEU A 130 8.11 5.29 -20.08
CA LEU A 130 8.93 4.33 -20.84
C LEU A 130 8.17 3.08 -21.26
N LEU A 131 7.37 2.50 -20.37
CA LEU A 131 6.70 1.21 -20.54
C LEU A 131 5.21 1.34 -20.88
N GLY A 132 4.66 2.53 -20.73
CA GLY A 132 3.22 2.77 -20.74
C GLY A 132 2.58 2.55 -19.39
N VAL A 133 1.44 3.22 -19.14
CA VAL A 133 0.79 3.29 -17.81
C VAL A 133 0.39 1.92 -17.29
N VAL A 134 -0.33 1.12 -18.09
CA VAL A 134 -0.82 -0.21 -17.68
C VAL A 134 0.33 -1.15 -17.33
N ARG A 135 1.34 -1.23 -18.21
CA ARG A 135 2.49 -2.12 -17.98
C ARG A 135 3.28 -1.73 -16.75
N SER A 136 3.45 -0.43 -16.51
CA SER A 136 4.15 0.08 -15.34
C SER A 136 3.41 -0.27 -14.04
N VAL A 137 2.08 -0.10 -13.99
CA VAL A 137 1.27 -0.47 -12.83
C VAL A 137 1.33 -1.97 -12.55
N VAL A 138 1.18 -2.81 -13.59
CA VAL A 138 1.25 -4.27 -13.45
C VAL A 138 2.66 -4.71 -13.02
N PHE A 139 3.71 -4.10 -13.56
CA PHE A 139 5.08 -4.36 -13.17
C PHE A 139 5.31 -4.03 -11.68
N GLY A 140 4.89 -2.85 -11.23
CA GLY A 140 5.01 -2.44 -9.82
C GLY A 140 4.24 -3.39 -8.88
N GLY A 141 3.01 -3.76 -9.22
CA GLY A 141 2.23 -4.74 -8.46
C GLY A 141 2.88 -6.12 -8.42
N THR A 142 3.44 -6.59 -9.54
CA THR A 142 4.14 -7.88 -9.61
C THR A 142 5.40 -7.88 -8.74
N MET A 143 6.21 -6.82 -8.80
CA MET A 143 7.39 -6.66 -7.94
C MET A 143 7.01 -6.66 -6.47
N THR A 144 5.94 -6.00 -6.09
CA THR A 144 5.44 -6.00 -4.70
C THR A 144 5.09 -7.42 -4.23
N VAL A 145 4.38 -8.19 -5.05
CA VAL A 145 4.03 -9.59 -4.73
C VAL A 145 5.29 -10.45 -4.61
N LEU A 146 6.23 -10.33 -5.55
CA LEU A 146 7.49 -11.09 -5.52
C LEU A 146 8.30 -10.79 -4.27
N ILE A 147 8.43 -9.52 -3.90
CA ILE A 147 9.14 -9.10 -2.68
C ILE A 147 8.43 -9.66 -1.43
N ALA A 148 7.10 -9.59 -1.37
CA ALA A 148 6.33 -10.14 -0.25
C ALA A 148 6.55 -11.65 -0.10
N LEU A 149 6.53 -12.40 -1.20
CA LEU A 149 6.78 -13.85 -1.20
C LEU A 149 8.24 -14.16 -0.82
N PHE A 150 9.20 -13.40 -1.35
CA PHE A 150 10.62 -13.55 -1.01
C PHE A 150 10.86 -13.32 0.47
N VAL A 151 10.38 -12.20 1.01
CA VAL A 151 10.50 -11.88 2.44
C VAL A 151 9.79 -12.94 3.30
N GLY A 152 8.60 -13.38 2.89
CA GLY A 152 7.85 -14.44 3.58
C GLY A 152 8.60 -15.77 3.64
N LYS A 153 9.41 -16.09 2.63
CA LYS A 153 10.19 -17.32 2.57
C LYS A 153 11.53 -17.22 3.30
N PHE A 154 12.25 -16.10 3.11
CA PHE A 154 13.65 -15.96 3.55
C PHE A 154 13.81 -15.27 4.91
N VAL A 155 12.77 -14.64 5.46
CA VAL A 155 12.83 -13.95 6.74
C VAL A 155 11.88 -14.57 7.78
N PRO A 156 12.22 -15.79 8.30
CA PRO A 156 11.37 -16.50 9.26
C PRO A 156 11.19 -15.73 10.59
N LYS A 157 12.12 -14.84 10.94
CA LYS A 157 12.01 -13.97 12.12
C LYS A 157 10.82 -13.02 12.01
N LEU A 158 10.53 -12.51 10.82
CA LEU A 158 9.37 -11.63 10.60
C LEU A 158 8.05 -12.40 10.80
N ARG A 159 7.97 -13.65 10.32
CA ARG A 159 6.78 -14.50 10.46
C ARG A 159 6.44 -14.87 11.92
N LYS A 160 7.47 -14.88 12.79
CA LYS A 160 7.33 -15.24 14.22
C LYS A 160 7.16 -14.01 15.11
N MET A 161 7.08 -12.80 14.55
CA MET A 161 6.81 -11.59 15.32
C MET A 161 5.38 -11.63 15.85
N GLU A 162 5.27 -11.61 17.18
CA GLU A 162 4.06 -11.46 17.97
C GLU A 162 4.34 -10.42 19.06
N TYR A 163 3.32 -9.63 19.40
CA TYR A 163 3.36 -8.63 20.47
C TYR A 163 2.19 -8.86 21.43
#